data_ca89b560710769dc002b925ad05d746c
#
_entry.id   ca89b560710769dc002b925ad05d746c
#
_cell.length_a   1.000
_cell.length_b   1.000
_cell.length_c   1.000
_cell.angle_alpha   90.00
_cell.angle_beta   90.00
_cell.angle_gamma   90.00
#
_symmetry.space_group_name_H-M   'P 1'
#
loop_
_entity.id
_entity.type
_entity.pdbx_description
1 polymer ?
#
loop_
_entity_poly.entity_id
_entity_poly.type
_entity_poly.pdbx_seq_one_letter_code
_entity_poly.pdbx_strand_id
1 'polypeptide(L)'
;MDKPDLRLCRSLLFLPASNPRAVEKAASLAADMVILDLEDSVPPADKPAARAAAVAATREGFGGRPMAIRINPTGTGDYGDDVVAVRQSAADYIVLAKAESAKEVHDAGWLMGKKVLAMVETPQAVIDAAAIAKGAHGVIAGTNDLGASLALPAGLGRGGLVYALQRIVLAARAAGVPAFDGVYNGLEADEGLEAECREGRAWGFDGKSVIHPSQIDSVNRIFAPTEAELDAAHRLIAAATGGAERHEGRMIEALHVDQAHALIARARPSTAGSISSPAAQDERDR
;
A
#
# COMPACT_ATOMS: atom_id res chain seq x y z
N MET A 1 10.10 7.76 17.22
CA MET A 1 9.10 6.69 17.16
C MET A 1 9.40 5.84 15.96
N ASP A 2 9.54 4.52 16.14
CA ASP A 2 9.65 3.61 15.02
C ASP A 2 8.36 3.65 14.21
N LYS A 3 8.49 3.78 12.89
CA LYS A 3 7.33 3.77 12.01
C LYS A 3 6.73 2.36 11.95
N PRO A 4 5.40 2.26 11.78
CA PRO A 4 4.74 0.97 11.76
C PRO A 4 5.30 0.06 10.64
N ASP A 5 5.29 -1.25 10.90
CA ASP A 5 5.64 -2.25 9.89
C ASP A 5 4.70 -2.10 8.68
N LEU A 6 5.28 -2.03 7.48
CA LEU A 6 4.51 -1.90 6.24
C LEU A 6 3.52 -3.05 6.01
N ARG A 7 3.79 -4.24 6.55
CA ARG A 7 2.85 -5.38 6.48
C ARG A 7 1.52 -5.10 7.17
N LEU A 8 1.48 -4.08 8.03
CA LEU A 8 0.27 -3.65 8.71
C LEU A 8 -0.46 -2.52 7.95
N CYS A 9 0.09 -2.01 6.86
CA CYS A 9 -0.57 -1.01 6.03
C CYS A 9 -1.62 -1.68 5.14
N ARG A 10 -2.87 -1.20 5.25
CA ARG A 10 -4.02 -1.71 4.48
C ARG A 10 -4.30 -0.83 3.28
N SER A 11 -4.19 0.48 3.44
CA SER A 11 -4.46 1.47 2.39
C SER A 11 -3.24 2.35 2.12
N LEU A 12 -2.83 2.42 0.84
CA LEU A 12 -1.78 3.27 0.33
C LEU A 12 -2.42 4.37 -0.52
N LEU A 13 -2.54 5.58 0.02
CA LEU A 13 -3.20 6.69 -0.67
C LEU A 13 -2.22 7.37 -1.63
N PHE A 14 -2.46 7.21 -2.92
CA PHE A 14 -1.78 7.97 -3.97
C PHE A 14 -2.49 9.30 -4.21
N LEU A 15 -1.72 10.37 -4.30
CA LEU A 15 -2.25 11.69 -4.66
C LEU A 15 -1.21 12.51 -5.41
N PRO A 16 -1.63 13.30 -6.41
CA PRO A 16 -0.73 14.18 -7.15
C PRO A 16 -0.05 15.17 -6.22
N ALA A 17 1.28 15.22 -6.22
CA ALA A 17 2.01 16.20 -5.43
C ALA A 17 1.79 17.64 -5.93
N SER A 18 1.29 17.80 -7.16
CA SER A 18 0.88 19.09 -7.75
C SER A 18 -0.46 19.62 -7.21
N ASN A 19 -1.19 18.84 -6.39
CA ASN A 19 -2.49 19.25 -5.82
C ASN A 19 -2.36 19.58 -4.31
N PRO A 20 -2.11 20.84 -3.93
CA PRO A 20 -1.87 21.22 -2.54
C PRO A 20 -3.08 20.94 -1.62
N ARG A 21 -4.31 21.06 -2.13
CA ARG A 21 -5.52 20.77 -1.35
C ARG A 21 -5.63 19.27 -1.01
N ALA A 22 -5.29 18.40 -1.96
CA ALA A 22 -5.29 16.97 -1.71
C ALA A 22 -4.20 16.59 -0.70
N VAL A 23 -3.02 17.18 -0.80
CA VAL A 23 -1.89 16.98 0.12
C VAL A 23 -2.26 17.40 1.54
N GLU A 24 -2.81 18.61 1.72
CA GLU A 24 -3.27 19.10 3.01
C GLU A 24 -4.36 18.20 3.62
N LYS A 25 -5.37 17.83 2.82
CA LYS A 25 -6.44 16.97 3.26
C LYS A 25 -5.94 15.59 3.70
N ALA A 26 -4.90 15.05 3.06
CA ALA A 26 -4.36 13.73 3.38
C ALA A 26 -3.92 13.60 4.85
N ALA A 27 -3.54 14.69 5.50
CA ALA A 27 -3.16 14.68 6.92
C ALA A 27 -4.30 14.24 7.83
N SER A 28 -5.56 14.53 7.48
CA SER A 28 -6.77 14.18 8.24
C SER A 28 -7.43 12.85 7.85
N LEU A 29 -6.98 12.21 6.76
CA LEU A 29 -7.56 10.96 6.28
C LEU A 29 -7.01 9.75 7.03
N ALA A 30 -7.77 8.66 7.07
CA ALA A 30 -7.42 7.42 7.77
C ALA A 30 -6.60 6.43 6.93
N ALA A 31 -5.93 6.89 5.86
CA ALA A 31 -5.02 6.06 5.09
C ALA A 31 -3.83 5.62 5.94
N ASP A 32 -3.40 4.36 5.81
CA ASP A 32 -2.27 3.84 6.58
C ASP A 32 -0.92 4.36 6.05
N MET A 33 -0.84 4.72 4.76
CA MET A 33 0.34 5.31 4.12
C MET A 33 -0.08 6.40 3.13
N VAL A 34 0.74 7.45 2.98
CA VAL A 34 0.54 8.49 1.97
C VAL A 34 1.66 8.43 0.94
N ILE A 35 1.31 8.44 -0.34
CA ILE A 35 2.24 8.42 -1.47
C ILE A 35 2.02 9.68 -2.31
N LEU A 36 3.02 10.56 -2.31
CA LEU A 36 3.05 11.77 -3.13
C LEU A 36 3.54 11.41 -4.52
N ASP A 37 2.70 11.59 -5.52
CA ASP A 37 3.00 11.18 -6.88
C ASP A 37 3.69 12.29 -7.69
N LEU A 38 4.78 11.94 -8.37
CA LEU A 38 5.49 12.80 -9.35
C LEU A 38 5.43 12.22 -10.77
N GLU A 39 4.77 11.07 -10.95
CA GLU A 39 4.74 10.35 -12.22
C GLU A 39 3.47 10.67 -13.02
N ASP A 40 2.63 9.69 -13.30
CA ASP A 40 1.52 9.77 -14.27
C ASP A 40 0.42 10.76 -13.88
N SER A 41 0.18 10.98 -12.60
CA SER A 41 -0.85 11.92 -12.15
C SER A 41 -0.41 13.41 -12.24
N VAL A 42 0.86 13.65 -12.59
CA VAL A 42 1.43 15.02 -12.69
C VAL A 42 1.80 15.34 -14.14
N PRO A 43 1.15 16.32 -14.77
CA PRO A 43 1.52 16.78 -16.12
C PRO A 43 3.00 17.19 -16.18
N PRO A 44 3.68 16.99 -17.32
CA PRO A 44 5.11 17.33 -17.46
C PRO A 44 5.47 18.76 -17.06
N ALA A 45 4.62 19.74 -17.40
CA ALA A 45 4.84 21.14 -17.07
C ALA A 45 4.80 21.42 -15.55
N ASP A 46 4.07 20.61 -14.79
CA ASP A 46 3.87 20.79 -13.35
C ASP A 46 4.89 20.03 -12.50
N LYS A 47 5.67 19.11 -13.09
CA LYS A 47 6.63 18.26 -12.36
C LYS A 47 7.64 19.05 -11.52
N PRO A 48 8.25 20.14 -11.99
CA PRO A 48 9.16 20.93 -11.15
C PRO A 48 8.51 21.48 -9.88
N ALA A 49 7.29 22.01 -9.99
CA ALA A 49 6.53 22.49 -8.83
C ALA A 49 6.08 21.34 -7.90
N ALA A 50 5.66 20.23 -8.48
CA ALA A 50 5.27 19.04 -7.74
C ALA A 50 6.42 18.45 -6.90
N ARG A 51 7.65 18.43 -7.44
CA ARG A 51 8.86 18.02 -6.68
C ARG A 51 9.06 18.89 -5.44
N ALA A 52 8.99 20.20 -5.61
CA ALA A 52 9.15 21.13 -4.49
C ALA A 52 8.04 20.95 -3.43
N ALA A 53 6.79 20.77 -3.87
CA ALA A 53 5.65 20.54 -3.01
C ALA A 53 5.77 19.20 -2.26
N ALA A 54 6.19 18.12 -2.93
CA ALA A 54 6.41 16.82 -2.30
C ALA A 54 7.47 16.90 -1.21
N VAL A 55 8.60 17.57 -1.48
CA VAL A 55 9.67 17.74 -0.47
C VAL A 55 9.15 18.51 0.75
N ALA A 56 8.42 19.60 0.53
CA ALA A 56 7.83 20.40 1.62
C ALA A 56 6.84 19.57 2.44
N ALA A 57 5.90 18.87 1.80
CA ALA A 57 4.88 18.07 2.46
C ALA A 57 5.49 16.93 3.31
N THR A 58 6.58 16.30 2.84
CA THR A 58 7.23 15.25 3.65
C THR A 58 7.88 15.78 4.91
N ARG A 59 8.32 17.06 4.95
CA ARG A 59 8.87 17.70 6.16
C ARG A 59 7.80 17.99 7.21
N GLU A 60 6.61 18.36 6.78
CA GLU A 60 5.44 18.54 7.65
C GLU A 60 4.92 17.19 8.16
N GLY A 61 4.97 16.16 7.32
CA GLY A 61 4.58 14.80 7.63
C GLY A 61 3.05 14.60 7.68
N PHE A 62 2.64 13.36 7.92
CA PHE A 62 1.24 12.94 7.90
C PHE A 62 0.86 12.22 9.21
N GLY A 63 1.07 12.86 10.36
CA GLY A 63 0.69 12.32 11.67
C GLY A 63 1.48 11.06 12.09
N GLY A 64 2.75 10.96 11.71
CA GLY A 64 3.62 9.82 12.05
C GLY A 64 3.42 8.58 11.15
N ARG A 65 2.51 8.65 10.18
CA ARG A 65 2.29 7.57 9.21
C ARG A 65 3.46 7.44 8.25
N PRO A 66 3.73 6.24 7.70
CA PRO A 66 4.67 6.07 6.60
C PRO A 66 4.30 6.96 5.43
N MET A 67 5.31 7.54 4.78
CA MET A 67 5.15 8.36 3.60
C MET A 67 6.19 8.03 2.54
N ALA A 68 5.74 8.06 1.28
CA ALA A 68 6.59 7.84 0.12
C ALA A 68 6.42 8.94 -0.93
N ILE A 69 7.39 9.03 -1.83
CA ILE A 69 7.27 9.79 -3.07
C ILE A 69 7.36 8.77 -4.22
N ARG A 70 6.33 8.73 -5.10
CA ARG A 70 6.43 7.98 -6.35
C ARG A 70 7.21 8.81 -7.37
N ILE A 71 8.29 8.24 -7.84
CA ILE A 71 9.22 8.87 -8.79
C ILE A 71 9.01 8.32 -10.20
N ASN A 72 9.42 9.09 -11.18
CA ASN A 72 9.39 8.70 -12.57
C ASN A 72 10.30 7.48 -12.84
N PRO A 73 10.01 6.67 -13.88
CA PRO A 73 10.83 5.51 -14.23
C PRO A 73 12.28 5.87 -14.54
N THR A 74 13.18 4.93 -14.27
CA THR A 74 14.58 5.03 -14.70
C THR A 74 14.68 5.26 -16.21
N GLY A 75 15.67 6.04 -16.63
CA GLY A 75 15.85 6.35 -18.06
C GLY A 75 14.96 7.45 -18.62
N THR A 76 14.03 8.00 -17.85
CA THR A 76 13.27 9.21 -18.24
C THR A 76 14.03 10.49 -17.91
N GLY A 77 13.73 11.59 -18.60
CA GLY A 77 14.33 12.91 -18.31
C GLY A 77 14.03 13.41 -16.91
N ASP A 78 12.87 13.06 -16.35
CA ASP A 78 12.41 13.48 -15.03
C ASP A 78 13.09 12.74 -13.88
N TYR A 79 13.60 11.51 -14.11
CA TYR A 79 14.20 10.69 -13.06
C TYR A 79 15.37 11.37 -12.34
N GLY A 80 16.26 12.02 -13.09
CA GLY A 80 17.41 12.72 -12.52
C GLY A 80 17.02 13.85 -11.57
N ASP A 81 16.03 14.64 -11.95
CA ASP A 81 15.49 15.71 -11.13
C ASP A 81 14.76 15.18 -9.89
N ASP A 82 14.05 14.06 -10.02
CA ASP A 82 13.42 13.37 -8.89
C ASP A 82 14.46 12.89 -7.87
N VAL A 83 15.59 12.33 -8.33
CA VAL A 83 16.72 11.94 -7.46
C VAL A 83 17.20 13.11 -6.62
N VAL A 84 17.40 14.27 -7.26
CA VAL A 84 17.88 15.48 -6.57
C VAL A 84 16.88 15.95 -5.52
N ALA A 85 15.59 15.99 -5.87
CA ALA A 85 14.53 16.45 -4.98
C ALA A 85 14.32 15.48 -3.80
N VAL A 86 14.21 14.20 -4.06
CA VAL A 86 13.89 13.19 -3.06
C VAL A 86 15.00 13.03 -2.02
N ARG A 87 16.25 13.20 -2.37
CA ARG A 87 17.38 13.24 -1.41
C ARG A 87 17.20 14.28 -0.31
N GLN A 88 16.50 15.38 -0.61
CA GLN A 88 16.26 16.49 0.33
C GLN A 88 14.95 16.31 1.11
N SER A 89 14.14 15.29 0.77
CA SER A 89 12.86 15.03 1.41
C SER A 89 13.00 14.27 2.73
N ALA A 90 11.96 14.35 3.57
CA ALA A 90 11.81 13.52 4.76
C ALA A 90 11.00 12.24 4.49
N ALA A 91 10.76 11.87 3.23
CA ALA A 91 10.09 10.62 2.88
C ALA A 91 10.82 9.41 3.43
N ASP A 92 10.06 8.42 3.90
CA ASP A 92 10.61 7.15 4.40
C ASP A 92 10.98 6.21 3.29
N TYR A 93 10.17 6.28 2.22
CA TYR A 93 10.23 5.40 1.06
C TYR A 93 10.19 6.20 -0.23
N ILE A 94 10.67 5.60 -1.29
CA ILE A 94 10.30 5.93 -2.66
C ILE A 94 9.44 4.81 -3.23
N VAL A 95 8.54 5.14 -4.13
CA VAL A 95 7.89 4.18 -5.02
C VAL A 95 8.54 4.34 -6.39
N LEU A 96 9.25 3.32 -6.83
CA LEU A 96 9.87 3.31 -8.17
C LEU A 96 8.86 2.80 -9.17
N ALA A 97 8.35 3.69 -10.04
CA ALA A 97 7.46 3.33 -11.13
C ALA A 97 8.20 2.48 -12.17
N LYS A 98 7.49 1.52 -12.77
CA LYS A 98 7.97 0.67 -13.86
C LYS A 98 9.34 0.02 -13.57
N ALA A 99 9.52 -0.47 -12.33
CA ALA A 99 10.74 -1.15 -11.90
C ALA A 99 10.86 -2.50 -12.61
N GLU A 100 11.85 -2.68 -13.48
CA GLU A 100 12.01 -3.89 -14.30
C GLU A 100 13.18 -4.78 -13.86
N SER A 101 14.02 -4.33 -12.93
CA SER A 101 15.16 -5.11 -12.45
C SER A 101 15.52 -4.84 -11.00
N ALA A 102 16.16 -5.83 -10.34
CA ALA A 102 16.73 -5.66 -9.00
C ALA A 102 17.81 -4.56 -8.98
N LYS A 103 18.51 -4.35 -10.10
CA LYS A 103 19.53 -3.31 -10.21
C LYS A 103 18.93 -1.91 -10.14
N GLU A 104 17.84 -1.66 -10.87
CA GLU A 104 17.12 -0.37 -10.80
C GLU A 104 16.64 -0.07 -9.39
N VAL A 105 16.06 -1.06 -8.72
CA VAL A 105 15.59 -0.93 -7.34
C VAL A 105 16.75 -0.57 -6.39
N HIS A 106 17.87 -1.29 -6.50
CA HIS A 106 19.06 -1.04 -5.71
C HIS A 106 19.64 0.36 -5.96
N ASP A 107 19.82 0.73 -7.23
CA ASP A 107 20.42 2.00 -7.62
C ASP A 107 19.55 3.19 -7.18
N ALA A 108 18.23 3.11 -7.36
CA ALA A 108 17.29 4.14 -6.90
C ALA A 108 17.38 4.32 -5.37
N GLY A 109 17.36 3.25 -4.62
CA GLY A 109 17.51 3.29 -3.16
C GLY A 109 18.83 3.89 -2.71
N TRP A 110 19.94 3.49 -3.34
CA TRP A 110 21.28 4.00 -3.04
C TRP A 110 21.43 5.48 -3.39
N LEU A 111 21.00 5.87 -4.60
CA LEU A 111 21.10 7.26 -5.06
C LEU A 111 20.32 8.23 -4.18
N MET A 112 19.13 7.84 -3.69
CA MET A 112 18.26 8.71 -2.92
C MET A 112 18.42 8.55 -1.40
N GLY A 113 19.11 7.49 -0.94
CA GLY A 113 19.23 7.17 0.48
C GLY A 113 17.88 6.80 1.12
N LYS A 114 16.99 6.15 0.36
CA LYS A 114 15.63 5.81 0.78
C LYS A 114 15.36 4.31 0.60
N LYS A 115 14.41 3.79 1.39
CA LYS A 115 13.84 2.47 1.18
C LYS A 115 12.97 2.48 -0.08
N VAL A 116 12.95 1.39 -0.84
CA VAL A 116 12.25 1.32 -2.13
C VAL A 116 11.03 0.41 -2.03
N LEU A 117 9.88 0.90 -2.48
CA LEU A 117 8.73 0.11 -2.90
C LEU A 117 8.76 0.03 -4.42
N ALA A 118 8.80 -1.18 -4.98
CA ALA A 118 8.87 -1.36 -6.43
C ALA A 118 7.46 -1.54 -7.02
N MET A 119 7.08 -0.72 -8.01
CA MET A 119 5.87 -0.97 -8.80
C MET A 119 6.16 -2.00 -9.88
N VAL A 120 5.45 -3.12 -9.79
CA VAL A 120 5.47 -4.22 -10.76
C VAL A 120 4.27 -4.03 -11.68
N GLU A 121 4.50 -3.41 -12.83
CA GLU A 121 3.45 -2.91 -13.72
C GLU A 121 3.75 -3.08 -15.21
N THR A 122 4.82 -3.82 -15.53
CA THR A 122 5.14 -4.22 -16.89
C THR A 122 5.25 -5.75 -17.00
N PRO A 123 5.06 -6.35 -18.18
CA PRO A 123 5.26 -7.78 -18.37
C PRO A 123 6.66 -8.25 -17.95
N GLN A 124 7.70 -7.46 -18.23
CA GLN A 124 9.07 -7.76 -17.83
C GLN A 124 9.22 -7.77 -16.30
N ALA A 125 8.64 -6.78 -15.61
CA ALA A 125 8.64 -6.72 -14.15
C ALA A 125 7.95 -7.93 -13.51
N VAL A 126 6.86 -8.43 -14.10
CA VAL A 126 6.17 -9.65 -13.65
C VAL A 126 7.06 -10.89 -13.81
N ILE A 127 7.78 -11.00 -14.92
CA ILE A 127 8.72 -12.10 -15.15
C ILE A 127 9.83 -12.08 -14.10
N ASP A 128 10.40 -10.92 -13.81
CA ASP A 128 11.53 -10.70 -12.91
C ASP A 128 11.12 -10.37 -11.46
N ALA A 129 9.84 -10.49 -11.13
CA ALA A 129 9.27 -10.08 -9.84
C ALA A 129 10.03 -10.62 -8.62
N ALA A 130 10.55 -11.85 -8.69
CA ALA A 130 11.30 -12.45 -7.59
C ALA A 130 12.66 -11.76 -7.34
N ALA A 131 13.33 -11.31 -8.39
CA ALA A 131 14.58 -10.57 -8.29
C ALA A 131 14.32 -9.13 -7.79
N ILE A 132 13.28 -8.48 -8.33
CA ILE A 132 12.83 -7.13 -7.93
C ILE A 132 12.46 -7.12 -6.45
N ALA A 133 11.63 -8.07 -6.00
CA ALA A 133 11.17 -8.15 -4.61
C ALA A 133 12.32 -8.32 -3.61
N LYS A 134 13.37 -9.07 -3.95
CA LYS A 134 14.56 -9.24 -3.09
C LYS A 134 15.34 -7.93 -2.85
N GLY A 135 15.30 -7.01 -3.80
CA GLY A 135 15.94 -5.69 -3.70
C GLY A 135 15.04 -4.62 -3.08
N ALA A 136 13.75 -4.88 -2.95
CA ALA A 136 12.75 -3.93 -2.49
C ALA A 136 12.41 -4.12 -1.01
N HIS A 137 11.77 -3.11 -0.41
CA HIS A 137 11.16 -3.16 0.93
C HIS A 137 9.65 -3.47 0.89
N GLY A 138 9.10 -3.59 -0.31
CA GLY A 138 7.74 -3.97 -0.62
C GLY A 138 7.50 -3.88 -2.12
N VAL A 139 6.44 -4.52 -2.59
CA VAL A 139 6.04 -4.46 -4.00
C VAL A 139 4.59 -3.97 -4.12
N ILE A 140 4.32 -3.21 -5.15
CA ILE A 140 2.99 -2.67 -5.47
C ILE A 140 2.62 -3.16 -6.87
N ALA A 141 1.44 -3.72 -7.04
CA ALA A 141 0.93 -4.08 -8.35
C ALA A 141 0.40 -2.83 -9.08
N GLY A 142 0.89 -2.57 -10.30
CA GLY A 142 0.37 -1.49 -11.15
C GLY A 142 -0.57 -2.05 -12.22
N THR A 143 -1.84 -2.23 -11.86
CA THR A 143 -2.83 -2.95 -12.68
C THR A 143 -3.21 -2.23 -13.96
N ASN A 144 -3.14 -0.89 -13.99
CA ASN A 144 -3.47 -0.09 -15.18
C ASN A 144 -2.44 -0.26 -16.28
N ASP A 145 -1.16 0.00 -15.97
CA ASP A 145 -0.07 -0.12 -16.94
C ASP A 145 0.11 -1.57 -17.41
N LEU A 146 -0.01 -2.52 -16.48
CA LEU A 146 0.07 -3.93 -16.82
C LEU A 146 -1.08 -4.36 -17.73
N GLY A 147 -2.31 -3.93 -17.45
CA GLY A 147 -3.46 -4.19 -18.31
C GLY A 147 -3.29 -3.61 -19.70
N ALA A 148 -2.79 -2.38 -19.80
CA ALA A 148 -2.49 -1.72 -21.07
C ALA A 148 -1.37 -2.47 -21.83
N SER A 149 -0.28 -2.83 -21.15
CA SER A 149 0.84 -3.56 -21.76
C SER A 149 0.46 -4.96 -22.26
N LEU A 150 -0.51 -5.60 -21.61
CA LEU A 150 -1.07 -6.89 -22.02
C LEU A 150 -2.19 -6.75 -23.06
N ALA A 151 -2.51 -5.53 -23.49
CA ALA A 151 -3.60 -5.22 -24.41
C ALA A 151 -4.95 -5.81 -23.97
N LEU A 152 -5.22 -5.80 -22.66
CA LEU A 152 -6.47 -6.33 -22.13
C LEU A 152 -7.64 -5.42 -22.51
N PRO A 153 -8.77 -5.97 -22.98
CA PRO A 153 -9.95 -5.17 -23.25
C PRO A 153 -10.49 -4.49 -22.00
N ALA A 154 -10.90 -3.22 -22.13
CA ALA A 154 -11.52 -2.49 -21.06
C ALA A 154 -12.82 -3.16 -20.58
N GLY A 155 -13.09 -3.09 -19.27
CA GLY A 155 -14.36 -3.54 -18.68
C GLY A 155 -14.48 -5.05 -18.44
N LEU A 156 -13.47 -5.86 -18.75
CA LEU A 156 -13.50 -7.30 -18.46
C LEU A 156 -12.97 -7.70 -17.06
N GLY A 157 -12.79 -6.72 -16.20
CA GLY A 157 -12.29 -6.96 -14.84
C GLY A 157 -10.85 -7.46 -14.82
N ARG A 158 -10.48 -8.14 -13.73
CA ARG A 158 -9.08 -8.51 -13.42
C ARG A 158 -8.67 -9.91 -13.90
N GLY A 159 -9.56 -10.64 -14.61
CA GLY A 159 -9.32 -12.02 -15.04
C GLY A 159 -8.02 -12.22 -15.81
N GLY A 160 -7.68 -11.29 -16.70
CA GLY A 160 -6.42 -11.31 -17.47
C GLY A 160 -5.16 -11.01 -16.64
N LEU A 161 -5.32 -10.49 -15.41
CA LEU A 161 -4.20 -10.13 -14.53
C LEU A 161 -3.90 -11.19 -13.45
N VAL A 162 -4.73 -12.21 -13.28
CA VAL A 162 -4.64 -13.18 -12.17
C VAL A 162 -3.25 -13.78 -12.04
N TYR A 163 -2.67 -14.25 -13.14
CA TYR A 163 -1.33 -14.82 -13.12
C TYR A 163 -0.28 -13.82 -12.61
N ALA A 164 -0.32 -12.60 -13.12
CA ALA A 164 0.63 -11.55 -12.75
C ALA A 164 0.50 -11.18 -11.27
N LEU A 165 -0.73 -10.98 -10.78
CA LEU A 165 -1.02 -10.64 -9.40
C LEU A 165 -0.58 -11.74 -8.42
N GLN A 166 -0.86 -13.01 -8.76
CA GLN A 166 -0.39 -14.15 -7.96
C GLN A 166 1.14 -14.26 -7.96
N ARG A 167 1.79 -14.00 -9.10
CA ARG A 167 3.25 -14.01 -9.19
C ARG A 167 3.89 -12.91 -8.35
N ILE A 168 3.28 -11.71 -8.30
CA ILE A 168 3.73 -10.61 -7.45
C ILE A 168 3.66 -11.00 -5.96
N VAL A 169 2.53 -11.56 -5.53
CA VAL A 169 2.36 -12.04 -4.14
C VAL A 169 3.38 -13.13 -3.81
N LEU A 170 3.55 -14.12 -4.69
CA LEU A 170 4.51 -15.19 -4.49
C LEU A 170 5.94 -14.67 -4.38
N ALA A 171 6.33 -13.73 -5.24
CA ALA A 171 7.64 -13.08 -5.21
C ALA A 171 7.88 -12.32 -3.91
N ALA A 172 6.89 -11.54 -3.46
CA ALA A 172 6.94 -10.82 -2.20
C ALA A 172 7.12 -11.76 -1.00
N ARG A 173 6.34 -12.84 -0.94
CA ARG A 173 6.44 -13.84 0.15
C ARG A 173 7.80 -14.54 0.15
N ALA A 174 8.33 -14.91 -1.03
CA ALA A 174 9.67 -15.49 -1.16
C ALA A 174 10.79 -14.53 -0.72
N ALA A 175 10.60 -13.24 -0.90
CA ALA A 175 11.53 -12.20 -0.45
C ALA A 175 11.29 -11.73 1.00
N GLY A 176 10.20 -12.14 1.63
CA GLY A 176 9.83 -11.72 2.98
C GLY A 176 9.37 -10.25 3.08
N VAL A 177 8.85 -9.66 1.99
CA VAL A 177 8.38 -8.28 1.94
C VAL A 177 6.87 -8.18 1.75
N PRO A 178 6.22 -7.05 2.09
CA PRO A 178 4.79 -6.85 1.84
C PRO A 178 4.48 -6.70 0.35
N ALA A 179 3.25 -7.11 -0.03
CA ALA A 179 2.67 -6.93 -1.34
C ALA A 179 1.38 -6.12 -1.24
N PHE A 180 1.26 -5.10 -2.08
CA PHE A 180 0.08 -4.24 -2.15
C PHE A 180 -0.60 -4.38 -3.50
N ASP A 181 -1.92 -4.54 -3.46
CA ASP A 181 -2.76 -4.65 -4.64
C ASP A 181 -2.85 -3.33 -5.40
N GLY A 182 -3.19 -3.40 -6.68
CA GLY A 182 -3.34 -2.25 -7.56
C GLY A 182 -4.55 -1.38 -7.23
N VAL A 183 -4.69 -0.29 -7.96
CA VAL A 183 -5.79 0.67 -7.79
C VAL A 183 -7.13 0.11 -8.28
N TYR A 184 -8.21 0.63 -7.73
CA TYR A 184 -9.56 0.54 -8.29
C TYR A 184 -9.88 1.88 -8.96
N ASN A 185 -10.27 1.87 -10.23
CA ASN A 185 -10.44 3.09 -11.02
C ASN A 185 -11.75 3.83 -10.78
N GLY A 186 -12.76 3.20 -10.16
CA GLY A 186 -13.95 3.91 -9.69
C GLY A 186 -13.58 4.85 -8.54
N LEU A 187 -14.17 6.05 -8.51
CA LEU A 187 -13.88 7.03 -7.46
C LEU A 187 -14.76 6.82 -6.21
N GLU A 188 -15.82 6.02 -6.33
CA GLU A 188 -16.74 5.75 -5.22
C GLU A 188 -16.38 4.43 -4.51
N ALA A 189 -16.81 4.32 -3.25
CA ALA A 189 -16.73 3.08 -2.49
C ALA A 189 -17.95 2.19 -2.82
N ASP A 190 -17.93 1.57 -3.98
CA ASP A 190 -19.00 0.72 -4.49
C ASP A 190 -18.73 -0.79 -4.27
N GLU A 191 -19.67 -1.62 -4.68
CA GLU A 191 -19.55 -3.08 -4.60
C GLU A 191 -18.35 -3.62 -5.40
N GLY A 192 -17.98 -2.96 -6.50
CA GLY A 192 -16.81 -3.31 -7.32
C GLY A 192 -15.51 -3.16 -6.54
N LEU A 193 -15.31 -2.03 -5.84
CA LEU A 193 -14.17 -1.84 -4.95
C LEU A 193 -14.12 -2.93 -3.86
N GLU A 194 -15.25 -3.19 -3.21
CA GLU A 194 -15.28 -4.20 -2.15
C GLU A 194 -14.99 -5.62 -2.66
N ALA A 195 -15.50 -5.96 -3.85
CA ALA A 195 -15.22 -7.24 -4.49
C ALA A 195 -13.72 -7.39 -4.79
N GLU A 196 -13.09 -6.37 -5.38
CA GLU A 196 -11.64 -6.38 -5.63
C GLU A 196 -10.82 -6.45 -4.34
N CYS A 197 -11.24 -5.76 -3.27
CA CYS A 197 -10.56 -5.83 -1.98
C CYS A 197 -10.61 -7.24 -1.37
N ARG A 198 -11.80 -7.90 -1.41
CA ARG A 198 -11.95 -9.29 -0.93
C ARG A 198 -11.11 -10.26 -1.75
N GLU A 199 -11.10 -10.09 -3.06
CA GLU A 199 -10.28 -10.89 -3.99
C GLU A 199 -8.79 -10.69 -3.72
N GLY A 200 -8.30 -9.44 -3.65
CA GLY A 200 -6.90 -9.13 -3.36
C GLY A 200 -6.44 -9.69 -2.01
N ARG A 201 -7.28 -9.55 -0.97
CA ARG A 201 -7.02 -10.16 0.34
C ARG A 201 -6.96 -11.68 0.27
N ALA A 202 -7.89 -12.32 -0.45
CA ALA A 202 -7.90 -13.77 -0.64
C ALA A 202 -6.68 -14.28 -1.42
N TRP A 203 -6.13 -13.47 -2.32
CA TRP A 203 -4.90 -13.77 -3.05
C TRP A 203 -3.63 -13.57 -2.22
N GLY A 204 -3.74 -12.95 -1.06
CA GLY A 204 -2.64 -12.79 -0.12
C GLY A 204 -1.95 -11.43 -0.19
N PHE A 205 -2.56 -10.40 -0.75
CA PHE A 205 -2.07 -9.02 -0.61
C PHE A 205 -2.23 -8.52 0.83
N ASP A 206 -1.33 -7.67 1.27
CA ASP A 206 -1.35 -7.06 2.61
C ASP A 206 -2.25 -5.83 2.68
N GLY A 207 -2.47 -5.16 1.55
CA GLY A 207 -3.26 -3.96 1.41
C GLY A 207 -3.48 -3.61 -0.06
N LYS A 208 -4.02 -2.42 -0.31
CA LYS A 208 -4.38 -1.95 -1.64
C LYS A 208 -4.03 -0.48 -1.84
N SER A 209 -3.59 -0.15 -3.05
CA SER A 209 -3.47 1.24 -3.51
C SER A 209 -4.86 1.87 -3.66
N VAL A 210 -5.02 3.09 -3.17
CA VAL A 210 -6.25 3.89 -3.28
C VAL A 210 -5.93 5.25 -3.90
N ILE A 211 -6.83 5.77 -4.72
CA ILE A 211 -6.67 7.03 -5.46
C ILE A 211 -7.72 8.08 -5.08
N HIS A 212 -8.67 7.72 -4.23
CA HIS A 212 -9.69 8.62 -3.74
C HIS A 212 -9.98 8.41 -2.25
N PRO A 213 -10.25 9.47 -1.47
CA PRO A 213 -10.52 9.36 -0.03
C PRO A 213 -11.70 8.44 0.33
N SER A 214 -12.75 8.39 -0.51
CA SER A 214 -13.93 7.52 -0.28
C SER A 214 -13.58 6.03 -0.20
N GLN A 215 -12.49 5.60 -0.84
CA GLN A 215 -12.07 4.20 -0.90
C GLN A 215 -11.42 3.71 0.41
N ILE A 216 -10.89 4.63 1.23
CA ILE A 216 -10.01 4.31 2.36
C ILE A 216 -10.71 3.42 3.39
N ASP A 217 -11.94 3.77 3.79
CA ASP A 217 -12.64 3.06 4.86
C ASP A 217 -12.99 1.63 4.45
N SER A 218 -13.46 1.43 3.22
CA SER A 218 -13.76 0.09 2.67
C SER A 218 -12.50 -0.76 2.59
N VAL A 219 -11.39 -0.21 2.09
CA VAL A 219 -10.10 -0.91 2.02
C VAL A 219 -9.61 -1.27 3.41
N ASN A 220 -9.57 -0.31 4.34
CA ASN A 220 -9.13 -0.55 5.71
C ASN A 220 -9.97 -1.61 6.42
N ARG A 221 -11.28 -1.61 6.23
CA ARG A 221 -12.20 -2.59 6.81
C ARG A 221 -11.98 -3.99 6.26
N ILE A 222 -11.85 -4.12 4.93
CA ILE A 222 -11.77 -5.45 4.28
C ILE A 222 -10.39 -6.08 4.49
N PHE A 223 -9.31 -5.30 4.48
CA PHE A 223 -7.97 -5.82 4.73
C PHE A 223 -7.64 -6.01 6.22
N ALA A 224 -8.48 -5.54 7.15
CA ALA A 224 -8.37 -5.86 8.57
C ALA A 224 -8.93 -7.25 8.88
N PRO A 225 -8.42 -7.93 9.92
CA PRO A 225 -9.07 -9.11 10.46
C PRO A 225 -10.48 -8.78 10.97
N THR A 226 -11.42 -9.69 10.74
CA THR A 226 -12.76 -9.63 11.35
C THR A 226 -12.72 -10.14 12.78
N GLU A 227 -13.71 -9.76 13.61
CA GLU A 227 -13.85 -10.30 14.97
C GLU A 227 -13.93 -11.82 14.98
N ALA A 228 -14.68 -12.42 14.06
CA ALA A 228 -14.79 -13.86 13.94
C ALA A 228 -13.44 -14.56 13.62
N GLU A 229 -12.62 -13.93 12.77
CA GLU A 229 -11.26 -14.43 12.48
C GLU A 229 -10.35 -14.29 13.70
N LEU A 230 -10.44 -13.21 14.45
CA LEU A 230 -9.67 -13.01 15.67
C LEU A 230 -10.07 -14.01 16.76
N ASP A 231 -11.35 -14.24 16.95
CA ASP A 231 -11.86 -15.22 17.90
C ASP A 231 -11.40 -16.63 17.53
N ALA A 232 -11.47 -16.99 16.25
CA ALA A 232 -10.97 -18.28 15.77
C ALA A 232 -9.45 -18.41 15.98
N ALA A 233 -8.67 -17.35 15.73
CA ALA A 233 -7.24 -17.35 15.97
C ALA A 233 -6.91 -17.53 17.45
N HIS A 234 -7.60 -16.84 18.36
CA HIS A 234 -7.41 -16.99 19.80
C HIS A 234 -7.76 -18.41 20.27
N ARG A 235 -8.89 -19.00 19.82
CA ARG A 235 -9.24 -20.38 20.17
C ARG A 235 -8.21 -21.37 19.67
N LEU A 236 -7.70 -21.19 18.44
CA LEU A 236 -6.67 -22.07 17.87
C LEU A 236 -5.39 -22.02 18.70
N ILE A 237 -4.90 -20.83 19.04
CA ILE A 237 -3.69 -20.66 19.87
C ILE A 237 -3.88 -21.29 21.25
N ALA A 238 -5.05 -21.11 21.87
CA ALA A 238 -5.35 -21.66 23.20
C ALA A 238 -5.45 -23.21 23.19
N ALA A 239 -5.82 -23.81 22.05
CA ALA A 239 -5.93 -25.25 21.91
C ALA A 239 -4.62 -25.95 21.53
N ALA A 240 -3.66 -25.22 20.95
CA ALA A 240 -2.42 -25.80 20.43
C ALA A 240 -1.49 -26.24 21.58
N THR A 241 -0.98 -27.47 21.51
CA THR A 241 0.00 -28.02 22.45
C THR A 241 1.40 -28.19 21.85
N GLY A 242 1.57 -27.85 20.56
CA GLY A 242 2.86 -27.79 19.86
C GLY A 242 3.13 -28.95 18.90
N GLY A 243 2.16 -29.82 18.67
CA GLY A 243 2.24 -30.95 17.72
C GLY A 243 1.23 -30.82 16.58
N ALA A 244 1.10 -31.94 15.83
CA ALA A 244 -0.03 -32.09 14.91
C ALA A 244 -1.25 -32.57 15.71
N GLU A 245 -2.30 -31.76 15.73
CA GLU A 245 -3.45 -31.99 16.61
C GLU A 245 -4.77 -31.80 15.86
N ARG A 246 -5.86 -32.31 16.46
CA ARG A 246 -7.19 -32.09 15.91
C ARG A 246 -7.90 -30.98 16.68
N HIS A 247 -8.25 -29.90 15.97
CA HIS A 247 -9.02 -28.78 16.52
C HIS A 247 -10.19 -28.46 15.58
N GLU A 248 -11.41 -28.37 16.12
CA GLU A 248 -12.65 -28.06 15.37
C GLU A 248 -12.82 -28.89 14.08
N GLY A 249 -12.43 -30.17 14.12
CA GLY A 249 -12.55 -31.10 12.98
C GLY A 249 -11.45 -30.99 11.92
N ARG A 250 -10.45 -30.13 12.12
CA ARG A 250 -9.29 -29.94 11.24
C ARG A 250 -8.01 -30.32 11.95
N MET A 251 -6.99 -30.70 11.18
CA MET A 251 -5.63 -30.84 11.69
C MET A 251 -5.00 -29.46 11.82
N ILE A 252 -4.40 -29.17 12.98
CA ILE A 252 -3.59 -27.96 13.22
C ILE A 252 -2.15 -28.37 13.50
N GLU A 253 -1.24 -27.51 13.10
CA GLU A 253 0.21 -27.65 13.26
C GLU A 253 0.79 -26.27 13.62
N ALA A 254 2.09 -26.21 13.93
CA ALA A 254 2.79 -24.97 14.30
C ALA A 254 2.56 -23.83 13.29
N LEU A 255 2.54 -24.14 11.99
CA LEU A 255 2.29 -23.12 10.94
C LEU A 255 0.94 -22.41 11.10
N HIS A 256 -0.10 -23.10 11.60
CA HIS A 256 -1.42 -22.50 11.81
C HIS A 256 -1.42 -21.58 13.03
N VAL A 257 -0.60 -21.90 14.05
CA VAL A 257 -0.39 -21.04 15.22
C VAL A 257 0.35 -19.77 14.82
N ASP A 258 1.40 -19.88 13.98
CA ASP A 258 2.13 -18.73 13.44
C ASP A 258 1.22 -17.82 12.60
N GLN A 259 0.36 -18.43 11.77
CA GLN A 259 -0.64 -17.67 10.99
C GLN A 259 -1.64 -16.95 11.89
N ALA A 260 -2.10 -17.60 12.98
CA ALA A 260 -3.01 -16.98 13.93
C ALA A 260 -2.35 -15.80 14.66
N HIS A 261 -1.09 -15.92 15.08
CA HIS A 261 -0.34 -14.81 15.65
C HIS A 261 -0.15 -13.66 14.66
N ALA A 262 0.20 -13.95 13.41
CA ALA A 262 0.33 -12.95 12.36
C ALA A 262 -1.00 -12.22 12.08
N LEU A 263 -2.13 -12.95 12.11
CA LEU A 263 -3.47 -12.36 11.94
C LEU A 263 -3.79 -11.41 13.11
N ILE A 264 -3.57 -11.83 14.36
CA ILE A 264 -3.80 -11.00 15.55
C ILE A 264 -2.93 -9.73 15.52
N ALA A 265 -1.67 -9.84 15.08
CA ALA A 265 -0.79 -8.69 14.94
C ALA A 265 -1.30 -7.62 13.93
N ARG A 266 -2.17 -8.01 12.99
CA ARG A 266 -2.83 -7.09 12.05
C ARG A 266 -4.08 -6.42 12.64
N ALA A 267 -4.58 -6.87 13.79
CA ALA A 267 -5.70 -6.25 14.48
C ALA A 267 -5.24 -4.92 15.08
N ARG A 268 -5.47 -3.82 14.36
CA ARG A 268 -5.26 -2.48 14.91
C ARG A 268 -6.54 -2.02 15.61
N PRO A 269 -6.45 -1.31 16.77
CA PRO A 269 -7.62 -0.63 17.30
C PRO A 269 -8.15 0.32 16.22
N SER A 270 -9.45 0.25 15.96
CA SER A 270 -10.12 1.21 15.07
C SER A 270 -9.87 2.61 15.62
N THR A 271 -9.19 3.47 14.84
CA THR A 271 -9.01 4.89 15.19
C THR A 271 -10.30 5.71 14.97
N ALA A 272 -11.43 5.06 14.68
CA ALA A 272 -12.75 5.66 14.65
C ALA A 272 -13.31 5.79 16.06
N GLY A 273 -12.80 6.76 16.85
CA GLY A 273 -13.36 6.94 18.20
C GLY A 273 -12.64 7.94 19.08
N SER A 274 -12.16 9.08 18.55
CA SER A 274 -11.82 10.22 19.43
C SER A 274 -11.92 11.57 18.73
N ILE A 275 -13.02 11.80 18.02
CA ILE A 275 -13.49 13.16 17.81
C ILE A 275 -14.51 13.37 18.93
N SER A 276 -14.03 13.76 20.11
CA SER A 276 -14.87 14.36 21.14
C SER A 276 -15.43 15.63 20.54
N SER A 277 -16.73 15.60 20.25
CA SER A 277 -17.54 16.80 19.94
C SER A 277 -17.27 17.84 21.03
N PRO A 278 -16.91 19.10 20.71
CA PRO A 278 -16.85 20.12 21.71
C PRO A 278 -18.28 20.31 22.25
N ALA A 279 -18.43 20.11 23.55
CA ALA A 279 -19.65 20.33 24.28
C ALA A 279 -20.21 21.72 23.96
N ALA A 280 -21.46 21.76 23.53
CA ALA A 280 -22.27 22.95 23.51
C ALA A 280 -22.29 23.55 24.92
N GLN A 281 -21.60 24.65 25.13
CA GLN A 281 -21.74 25.44 26.33
C GLN A 281 -23.10 26.17 26.29
N ASP A 282 -23.83 25.89 27.30
CA ASP A 282 -25.11 26.38 27.72
C ASP A 282 -25.17 27.93 27.71
N GLU A 283 -25.97 28.49 26.80
CA GLU A 283 -26.50 29.84 26.94
C GLU A 283 -27.73 29.81 27.84
N ARG A 284 -27.52 29.83 29.16
CA ARG A 284 -28.51 30.31 30.12
C ARG A 284 -27.78 31.18 31.12
N ASP A 285 -27.84 32.48 30.89
CA ASP A 285 -28.02 33.55 31.84
C ASP A 285 -27.58 34.91 31.24
N ARG A 286 -28.57 35.61 30.62
CA ARG A 286 -28.96 37.00 30.97
C ARG A 286 -29.81 37.62 29.85
#